data_74118ccd43798408df4510b7b367fd9f
#
_entry.id   74118ccd43798408df4510b7b367fd9f
#
_cell.length_a   1.000
_cell.length_b   1.000
_cell.length_c   1.000
_cell.angle_alpha   90.00
_cell.angle_beta   90.00
_cell.angle_gamma   90.00
#
_symmetry.space_group_name_H-M   'P 1'
#
loop_
_entity.id
_entity.type
_entity.pdbx_description
1 polymer ?
#
loop_
_entity_poly.entity_id
_entity_poly.type
_entity_poly.pdbx_seq_one_letter_code
_entity_poly.pdbx_strand_id
1 'polypeptide(L)'
;MPIDVKTRAKVAGYTDKLDQAGVKYAFIDFRSDPAKNTKASMTTLGQIFGYEDKAKEYNDYYDSMEKKVTDAVSGKEQVPSFLWRAAGLKDCCATVGNWNLGEFIPTAGGKNLGQQVLGDKQSGDLAPEKVLELNPNVVIATGGEWAKEPGKTYQVPNAEVGYGTSEDTAKATRDGLLKTPGFDALKAGQDGHLYTIWHPFYTSPWNIFAIEQFPKWMHPDEMKDIDPTADFKKFHEDWLPYSYSGTFFTS
;
A
#
# COMPACT_ATOMS: atom_id res chain seq x y z
N MET A 1 -13.50 -5.57 17.66
CA MET A 1 -12.77 -4.71 16.72
C MET A 1 -13.64 -3.53 16.34
N PRO A 2 -13.20 -2.28 16.44
CA PRO A 2 -13.99 -1.14 16.05
C PRO A 2 -14.10 -1.10 14.51
N ILE A 3 -15.31 -1.28 14.00
CA ILE A 3 -15.63 -1.02 12.59
C ILE A 3 -15.98 0.47 12.52
N ASP A 4 -15.52 1.15 11.47
CA ASP A 4 -15.94 2.53 11.25
C ASP A 4 -17.46 2.64 11.06
N VAL A 5 -18.02 3.82 11.35
CA VAL A 5 -19.47 4.04 11.35
C VAL A 5 -20.11 3.75 9.98
N LYS A 6 -19.39 4.02 8.87
CA LYS A 6 -19.91 3.77 7.52
C LYS A 6 -19.97 2.28 7.21
N THR A 7 -18.98 1.52 7.63
CA THR A 7 -18.96 0.05 7.49
C THR A 7 -20.03 -0.58 8.34
N ARG A 8 -20.24 -0.11 9.58
CA ARG A 8 -21.36 -0.56 10.42
C ARG A 8 -22.71 -0.35 9.75
N ALA A 9 -22.94 0.83 9.19
CA ALA A 9 -24.20 1.14 8.51
C ALA A 9 -24.44 0.23 7.29
N LYS A 10 -23.38 -0.10 6.53
CA LYS A 10 -23.49 -1.00 5.35
C LYS A 10 -23.78 -2.44 5.71
N VAL A 11 -23.28 -2.93 6.84
CA VAL A 11 -23.42 -4.34 7.23
C VAL A 11 -24.53 -4.60 8.25
N ALA A 12 -25.13 -3.57 8.84
CA ALA A 12 -26.14 -3.72 9.87
C ALA A 12 -27.30 -4.66 9.48
N GLY A 13 -27.83 -4.50 8.27
CA GLY A 13 -28.91 -5.36 7.78
C GLY A 13 -28.49 -6.82 7.49
N TYR A 14 -27.18 -7.09 7.37
CA TYR A 14 -26.66 -8.45 7.21
C TYR A 14 -26.38 -9.09 8.57
N THR A 15 -25.86 -8.33 9.54
CA THR A 15 -25.59 -8.83 10.89
C THR A 15 -26.86 -9.29 11.58
N ASP A 16 -27.96 -8.55 11.44
CA ASP A 16 -29.27 -8.95 12.00
C ASP A 16 -29.76 -10.30 11.43
N LYS A 17 -29.54 -10.53 10.13
CA LYS A 17 -29.88 -11.80 9.48
C LYS A 17 -28.99 -12.96 9.95
N LEU A 18 -27.69 -12.69 10.13
CA LEU A 18 -26.75 -13.69 10.64
C LEU A 18 -27.08 -14.06 12.08
N ASP A 19 -27.41 -13.07 12.93
CA ASP A 19 -27.82 -13.28 14.30
C ASP A 19 -29.11 -14.11 14.39
N GLN A 20 -30.13 -13.79 13.58
CA GLN A 20 -31.37 -14.55 13.47
C GLN A 20 -31.16 -16.00 13.03
N ALA A 21 -30.15 -16.22 12.13
CA ALA A 21 -29.77 -17.53 11.64
C ALA A 21 -28.82 -18.29 12.58
N GLY A 22 -28.40 -17.70 13.71
CA GLY A 22 -27.41 -18.27 14.62
C GLY A 22 -26.00 -18.40 14.07
N VAL A 23 -25.70 -17.69 12.97
CA VAL A 23 -24.39 -17.72 12.32
C VAL A 23 -23.40 -16.82 13.05
N LYS A 24 -22.28 -17.39 13.51
CA LYS A 24 -21.19 -16.63 14.12
C LYS A 24 -20.40 -15.88 13.04
N TYR A 25 -20.05 -14.63 13.32
CA TYR A 25 -19.24 -13.80 12.44
C TYR A 25 -18.24 -12.96 13.23
N ALA A 26 -17.19 -12.52 12.56
CA ALA A 26 -16.23 -11.56 13.08
C ALA A 26 -15.86 -10.57 11.99
N PHE A 27 -15.44 -9.36 12.40
CA PHE A 27 -14.96 -8.34 11.48
C PHE A 27 -13.45 -8.24 11.58
N ILE A 28 -12.82 -8.20 10.42
CA ILE A 28 -11.39 -7.93 10.26
C ILE A 28 -11.22 -6.74 9.31
N ASP A 29 -10.16 -5.98 9.47
CA ASP A 29 -9.85 -4.84 8.63
C ASP A 29 -8.35 -4.72 8.39
N PHE A 30 -7.96 -4.92 7.12
CA PHE A 30 -6.62 -4.66 6.62
C PHE A 30 -6.60 -3.48 5.64
N ARG A 31 -7.75 -2.82 5.45
CA ARG A 31 -7.95 -1.88 4.35
C ARG A 31 -8.23 -0.45 4.77
N SER A 32 -9.17 -0.25 5.70
CA SER A 32 -9.68 1.10 5.97
C SER A 32 -8.71 1.90 6.84
N ASP A 33 -8.14 1.22 7.84
CA ASP A 33 -7.19 1.79 8.79
C ASP A 33 -6.16 0.68 9.13
N PRO A 34 -5.31 0.31 8.14
CA PRO A 34 -4.45 -0.86 8.28
C PRO A 34 -3.42 -0.73 9.39
N ALA A 35 -2.81 0.43 9.61
CA ALA A 35 -1.85 0.62 10.71
C ALA A 35 -2.48 0.29 12.08
N LYS A 36 -3.73 0.69 12.28
CA LYS A 36 -4.44 0.47 13.54
C LYS A 36 -5.03 -0.93 13.68
N ASN A 37 -5.60 -1.46 12.58
CA ASN A 37 -6.49 -2.62 12.65
C ASN A 37 -5.83 -3.94 12.24
N THR A 38 -4.65 -3.93 11.59
CA THR A 38 -3.97 -5.16 11.14
C THR A 38 -3.68 -6.11 12.31
N LYS A 39 -3.02 -5.63 13.35
CA LYS A 39 -2.66 -6.46 14.52
C LYS A 39 -3.89 -7.00 15.25
N ALA A 40 -4.93 -6.17 15.44
CA ALA A 40 -6.18 -6.60 16.04
C ALA A 40 -6.92 -7.65 15.18
N SER A 41 -6.85 -7.51 13.86
CA SER A 41 -7.42 -8.47 12.91
C SER A 41 -6.68 -9.81 12.94
N MET A 42 -5.36 -9.79 13.00
CA MET A 42 -4.55 -11.01 13.15
C MET A 42 -4.83 -11.71 14.48
N THR A 43 -4.92 -10.98 15.59
CA THR A 43 -5.31 -11.55 16.89
C THR A 43 -6.69 -12.23 16.80
N THR A 44 -7.68 -11.57 16.18
CA THR A 44 -9.02 -12.12 16.00
C THR A 44 -8.99 -13.41 15.17
N LEU A 45 -8.22 -13.43 14.06
CA LEU A 45 -8.06 -14.64 13.24
C LEU A 45 -7.37 -15.76 14.02
N GLY A 46 -6.31 -15.45 14.78
CA GLY A 46 -5.64 -16.41 15.65
C GLY A 46 -6.63 -17.09 16.62
N GLN A 47 -7.47 -16.30 17.28
CA GLN A 47 -8.50 -16.82 18.20
C GLN A 47 -9.56 -17.68 17.51
N ILE A 48 -10.00 -17.29 16.31
CA ILE A 48 -11.02 -18.04 15.55
C ILE A 48 -10.49 -19.41 15.11
N PHE A 49 -9.21 -19.46 14.68
CA PHE A 49 -8.61 -20.65 14.10
C PHE A 49 -7.73 -21.45 15.06
N GLY A 50 -7.56 -21.01 16.31
CA GLY A 50 -6.70 -21.68 17.31
C GLY A 50 -5.20 -21.52 17.01
N TYR A 51 -4.80 -20.39 16.47
CA TYR A 51 -3.40 -20.03 16.12
C TYR A 51 -2.96 -18.74 16.82
N GLU A 52 -3.31 -18.59 18.10
CA GLU A 52 -3.03 -17.40 18.91
C GLU A 52 -1.52 -17.11 18.97
N ASP A 53 -0.70 -18.15 19.14
CA ASP A 53 0.76 -18.01 19.17
C ASP A 53 1.31 -17.49 17.84
N LYS A 54 0.79 -17.97 16.72
CA LYS A 54 1.19 -17.48 15.39
C LYS A 54 0.73 -16.04 15.14
N ALA A 55 -0.47 -15.69 15.57
CA ALA A 55 -0.95 -14.31 15.48
C ALA A 55 -0.10 -13.36 16.35
N LYS A 56 0.34 -13.84 17.54
CA LYS A 56 1.24 -13.07 18.39
C LYS A 56 2.61 -12.89 17.74
N GLU A 57 3.21 -13.96 17.19
CA GLU A 57 4.51 -13.93 16.50
C GLU A 57 4.47 -12.90 15.35
N TYR A 58 3.39 -12.90 14.56
CA TYR A 58 3.19 -11.91 13.50
C TYR A 58 3.07 -10.48 14.07
N ASN A 59 2.30 -10.28 15.12
CA ASN A 59 2.12 -8.96 15.73
C ASN A 59 3.42 -8.42 16.34
N ASP A 60 4.22 -9.28 16.97
CA ASP A 60 5.54 -8.91 17.50
C ASP A 60 6.51 -8.50 16.37
N TYR A 61 6.48 -9.22 15.24
CA TYR A 61 7.22 -8.85 14.04
C TYR A 61 6.77 -7.48 13.51
N TYR A 62 5.47 -7.27 13.36
CA TYR A 62 4.88 -6.02 12.91
C TYR A 62 5.31 -4.84 13.79
N ASP A 63 5.18 -4.98 15.11
CA ASP A 63 5.59 -3.95 16.08
C ASP A 63 7.09 -3.63 15.98
N SER A 64 7.93 -4.65 15.82
CA SER A 64 9.37 -4.48 15.71
C SER A 64 9.77 -3.70 14.45
N MET A 65 9.12 -3.97 13.32
CA MET A 65 9.39 -3.28 12.06
C MET A 65 8.83 -1.86 12.05
N GLU A 66 7.60 -1.67 12.53
CA GLU A 66 7.00 -0.35 12.67
C GLU A 66 7.88 0.55 13.57
N LYS A 67 8.37 0.01 14.69
CA LYS A 67 9.29 0.73 15.57
C LYS A 67 10.62 1.05 14.87
N LYS A 68 11.23 0.09 14.19
CA LYS A 68 12.49 0.28 13.45
C LYS A 68 12.39 1.40 12.43
N VAL A 69 11.27 1.44 11.69
CA VAL A 69 10.98 2.48 10.71
C VAL A 69 10.82 3.84 11.40
N THR A 70 9.95 3.91 12.40
CA THR A 70 9.66 5.20 13.08
C THR A 70 10.89 5.77 13.79
N ASP A 71 11.71 4.92 14.39
CA ASP A 71 12.97 5.35 15.02
C ASP A 71 13.95 5.89 13.95
N ALA A 72 14.08 5.23 12.81
CA ALA A 72 15.01 5.62 11.75
C ALA A 72 14.68 6.98 11.13
N VAL A 73 13.38 7.30 10.97
CA VAL A 73 12.96 8.55 10.34
C VAL A 73 12.62 9.66 11.35
N SER A 74 12.74 9.37 12.65
CA SER A 74 12.43 10.34 13.71
C SER A 74 13.30 11.58 13.59
N GLY A 75 12.64 12.76 13.61
CA GLY A 75 13.31 14.06 13.50
C GLY A 75 13.86 14.41 12.11
N LYS A 76 13.62 13.57 11.10
CA LYS A 76 13.99 13.86 9.72
C LYS A 76 12.99 14.81 9.06
N GLU A 77 13.46 15.57 8.07
CA GLU A 77 12.58 16.37 7.23
C GLU A 77 11.63 15.47 6.44
N GLN A 78 10.35 15.82 6.44
CA GLN A 78 9.35 15.06 5.70
C GLN A 78 9.54 15.19 4.19
N VAL A 79 9.60 14.06 3.49
CA VAL A 79 9.75 14.01 2.03
C VAL A 79 8.40 14.19 1.34
N PRO A 80 8.20 15.26 0.52
CA PRO A 80 6.97 15.46 -0.25
C PRO A 80 6.71 14.27 -1.17
N SER A 81 5.65 13.51 -0.90
CA SER A 81 5.38 12.23 -1.56
C SER A 81 3.95 12.17 -2.08
N PHE A 82 3.78 11.61 -3.27
CA PHE A 82 2.49 11.41 -3.91
C PHE A 82 2.21 9.92 -4.13
N LEU A 83 1.11 9.42 -3.60
CA LEU A 83 0.63 8.08 -3.86
C LEU A 83 -0.33 8.10 -5.06
N TRP A 84 0.10 7.55 -6.18
CA TRP A 84 -0.74 7.33 -7.35
C TRP A 84 -1.42 5.97 -7.24
N ARG A 85 -2.67 5.99 -6.81
CA ARG A 85 -3.43 4.77 -6.55
C ARG A 85 -3.90 4.12 -7.85
N ALA A 86 -3.63 2.81 -8.00
CA ALA A 86 -4.09 1.99 -9.12
C ALA A 86 -3.71 2.59 -10.49
N ALA A 87 -2.42 2.92 -10.64
CA ALA A 87 -1.90 3.54 -11.85
C ALA A 87 -2.24 2.71 -13.10
N GLY A 88 -2.93 3.32 -14.06
CA GLY A 88 -3.37 2.72 -15.31
C GLY A 88 -4.72 2.00 -15.24
N LEU A 89 -5.35 1.83 -14.07
CA LEU A 89 -6.72 1.31 -13.98
C LEU A 89 -7.76 2.37 -14.36
N LYS A 90 -7.41 3.63 -14.15
CA LYS A 90 -8.19 4.83 -14.52
C LYS A 90 -7.25 5.86 -15.13
N ASP A 91 -7.83 6.90 -15.69
CA ASP A 91 -7.07 8.09 -16.05
C ASP A 91 -6.34 8.66 -14.82
N CYS A 92 -5.21 9.30 -15.07
CA CYS A 92 -4.41 9.92 -14.01
C CYS A 92 -5.20 11.05 -13.33
N CYS A 93 -5.09 11.25 -12.03
CA CYS A 93 -4.32 10.46 -11.07
C CYS A 93 -5.17 10.23 -9.82
N ALA A 94 -5.62 9.01 -9.62
CA ALA A 94 -6.31 8.65 -8.38
C ALA A 94 -5.33 8.66 -7.20
N THR A 95 -5.76 9.21 -6.05
CA THR A 95 -4.92 9.27 -4.85
C THR A 95 -5.73 9.02 -3.58
N VAL A 96 -5.03 8.89 -2.46
CA VAL A 96 -5.60 8.74 -1.12
C VAL A 96 -4.96 9.74 -0.16
N GLY A 97 -5.76 10.17 0.82
CA GLY A 97 -5.27 10.90 1.98
C GLY A 97 -4.50 9.96 2.94
N ASN A 98 -4.42 10.36 4.22
CA ASN A 98 -3.89 9.50 5.28
C ASN A 98 -4.90 8.39 5.63
N TRP A 99 -5.15 7.55 4.67
CA TRP A 99 -6.09 6.44 4.68
C TRP A 99 -5.53 5.33 3.79
N ASN A 100 -5.76 4.06 4.14
CA ASN A 100 -5.27 2.93 3.36
C ASN A 100 -3.73 2.96 3.28
N LEU A 101 -3.10 2.68 2.12
CA LEU A 101 -1.64 2.83 1.96
C LEU A 101 -1.12 4.25 2.22
N GLY A 102 -1.97 5.26 2.07
CA GLY A 102 -1.58 6.65 2.29
C GLY A 102 -1.25 6.99 3.74
N GLU A 103 -1.76 6.21 4.72
CA GLU A 103 -1.43 6.42 6.14
C GLU A 103 0.01 6.01 6.49
N PHE A 104 0.63 5.16 5.67
CA PHE A 104 2.02 4.76 5.86
C PHE A 104 3.03 5.83 5.40
N ILE A 105 2.59 6.82 4.59
CA ILE A 105 3.48 7.90 4.16
C ILE A 105 3.99 8.73 5.35
N PRO A 106 3.14 9.24 6.26
CA PRO A 106 3.62 9.92 7.47
C PRO A 106 4.49 9.04 8.36
N THR A 107 4.11 7.77 8.56
CA THR A 107 4.89 6.79 9.35
C THR A 107 6.29 6.58 8.75
N ALA A 108 6.41 6.65 7.43
CA ALA A 108 7.65 6.52 6.68
C ALA A 108 8.48 7.82 6.61
N GLY A 109 8.11 8.87 7.33
CA GLY A 109 8.79 10.17 7.26
C GLY A 109 8.45 10.97 6.00
N GLY A 110 7.34 10.68 5.33
CA GLY A 110 6.86 11.42 4.17
C GLY A 110 5.78 12.45 4.50
N LYS A 111 5.62 13.43 3.62
CA LYS A 111 4.47 14.36 3.59
C LYS A 111 3.52 13.91 2.49
N ASN A 112 2.35 13.38 2.86
CA ASN A 112 1.36 12.92 1.88
C ASN A 112 0.69 14.13 1.17
N LEU A 113 1.09 14.38 -0.07
CA LEU A 113 0.53 15.47 -0.88
C LEU A 113 -0.91 15.20 -1.30
N GLY A 114 -1.32 13.94 -1.40
CA GLY A 114 -2.73 13.57 -1.58
C GLY A 114 -3.60 14.07 -0.43
N GLN A 115 -3.16 13.90 0.83
CA GLN A 115 -3.85 14.42 2.00
C GLN A 115 -3.99 15.95 1.97
N GLN A 116 -2.94 16.65 1.53
CA GLN A 116 -2.95 18.11 1.45
C GLN A 116 -4.05 18.63 0.51
N VAL A 117 -4.32 17.91 -0.60
CA VAL A 117 -5.33 18.32 -1.59
C VAL A 117 -6.72 17.82 -1.24
N LEU A 118 -6.82 16.61 -0.70
CA LEU A 118 -8.10 15.96 -0.40
C LEU A 118 -8.77 16.51 0.86
N GLY A 119 -8.01 17.13 1.78
CA GLY A 119 -8.53 17.57 3.08
C GLY A 119 -9.14 16.38 3.83
N ASP A 120 -10.41 16.48 4.19
CA ASP A 120 -11.13 15.43 4.94
C ASP A 120 -11.60 14.23 4.09
N LYS A 121 -11.37 14.26 2.78
CA LYS A 121 -11.74 13.15 1.90
C LYS A 121 -10.69 12.04 1.97
N GLN A 122 -11.15 10.79 2.06
CA GLN A 122 -10.26 9.62 2.10
C GLN A 122 -9.56 9.36 0.75
N SER A 123 -10.23 9.65 -0.38
CA SER A 123 -9.69 9.43 -1.72
C SER A 123 -10.31 10.38 -2.74
N GLY A 124 -9.64 10.57 -3.86
CA GLY A 124 -10.12 11.36 -4.97
C GLY A 124 -9.25 11.23 -6.21
N ASP A 125 -9.73 11.78 -7.30
CA ASP A 125 -8.99 11.83 -8.57
C ASP A 125 -8.47 13.28 -8.75
N LEU A 126 -7.19 13.42 -9.07
CA LEU A 126 -6.53 14.70 -9.37
C LEU A 126 -6.24 14.76 -10.88
N ALA A 127 -6.35 15.95 -11.44
CA ALA A 127 -5.85 16.19 -12.79
C ALA A 127 -4.30 16.07 -12.80
N PRO A 128 -3.69 15.60 -13.91
CA PRO A 128 -2.22 15.52 -14.03
C PRO A 128 -1.52 16.84 -13.72
N GLU A 129 -2.10 17.97 -14.15
CA GLU A 129 -1.58 19.31 -13.91
C GLU A 129 -1.48 19.63 -12.43
N LYS A 130 -2.42 19.10 -11.61
CA LYS A 130 -2.35 19.28 -10.16
C LYS A 130 -1.20 18.51 -9.53
N VAL A 131 -0.88 17.33 -10.04
CA VAL A 131 0.30 16.56 -9.58
C VAL A 131 1.59 17.27 -10.00
N LEU A 132 1.63 17.86 -11.19
CA LEU A 132 2.75 18.69 -11.64
C LEU A 132 2.95 19.93 -10.75
N GLU A 133 1.87 20.62 -10.40
CA GLU A 133 1.91 21.78 -9.48
C GLU A 133 2.45 21.38 -8.09
N LEU A 134 2.03 20.24 -7.57
CA LEU A 134 2.49 19.71 -6.28
C LEU A 134 3.97 19.31 -6.31
N ASN A 135 4.48 18.93 -7.47
CA ASN A 135 5.87 18.57 -7.76
C ASN A 135 6.51 17.69 -6.67
N PRO A 136 6.00 16.46 -6.45
CA PRO A 136 6.49 15.55 -5.42
C PRO A 136 7.97 15.19 -5.62
N ASN A 137 8.69 14.99 -4.51
CA ASN A 137 10.04 14.45 -4.54
C ASN A 137 10.04 12.93 -4.78
N VAL A 138 8.98 12.25 -4.32
CA VAL A 138 8.77 10.81 -4.49
C VAL A 138 7.37 10.56 -5.01
N VAL A 139 7.24 9.73 -6.05
CA VAL A 139 5.95 9.21 -6.54
C VAL A 139 5.93 7.70 -6.31
N ILE A 140 4.90 7.22 -5.62
CA ILE A 140 4.65 5.80 -5.40
C ILE A 140 3.39 5.42 -6.15
N ALA A 141 3.53 4.67 -7.24
CA ALA A 141 2.40 4.18 -8.00
C ALA A 141 2.03 2.76 -7.55
N THR A 142 0.77 2.53 -7.19
CA THR A 142 0.33 1.17 -6.90
C THR A 142 -0.06 0.45 -8.18
N GLY A 143 0.43 -0.78 -8.35
CA GLY A 143 0.31 -1.58 -9.54
C GLY A 143 -0.25 -2.98 -9.32
N GLY A 144 -0.61 -3.65 -10.41
CA GLY A 144 -1.14 -5.01 -10.39
C GLY A 144 -1.44 -5.52 -11.80
N GLU A 145 -2.00 -6.73 -11.89
CA GLU A 145 -2.27 -7.39 -13.18
C GLU A 145 -3.58 -6.96 -13.87
N TRP A 146 -4.26 -5.93 -13.40
CA TRP A 146 -5.55 -5.49 -13.96
C TRP A 146 -5.49 -5.04 -15.41
N ALA A 147 -4.31 -4.69 -15.93
CA ALA A 147 -4.12 -4.38 -17.35
C ALA A 147 -4.36 -5.58 -18.28
N LYS A 148 -4.42 -6.79 -17.75
CA LYS A 148 -4.62 -8.03 -18.51
C LYS A 148 -6.07 -8.48 -18.59
N GLU A 149 -7.03 -7.67 -18.13
CA GLU A 149 -8.45 -8.04 -18.24
C GLU A 149 -8.86 -8.19 -19.72
N PRO A 150 -9.38 -9.37 -20.13
CA PRO A 150 -9.77 -9.60 -21.52
C PRO A 150 -10.80 -8.57 -22.00
N GLY A 151 -10.54 -7.96 -23.16
CA GLY A 151 -11.44 -6.99 -23.77
C GLY A 151 -11.34 -5.55 -23.24
N LYS A 152 -10.46 -5.28 -22.29
CA LYS A 152 -10.15 -3.91 -21.86
C LYS A 152 -8.86 -3.43 -22.50
N THR A 153 -8.94 -2.30 -23.18
CA THR A 153 -7.76 -1.57 -23.67
C THR A 153 -7.58 -0.35 -22.77
N TYR A 154 -6.52 -0.36 -21.98
CA TYR A 154 -6.16 0.81 -21.17
C TYR A 154 -5.43 1.82 -22.07
N GLN A 155 -5.94 3.04 -22.10
CA GLN A 155 -5.37 4.12 -22.93
C GLN A 155 -4.20 4.84 -22.23
N VAL A 156 -3.99 4.55 -20.97
CA VAL A 156 -2.94 5.15 -20.13
C VAL A 156 -1.92 4.09 -19.72
N PRO A 157 -0.66 4.49 -19.52
CA PRO A 157 0.34 3.59 -18.96
C PRO A 157 -0.11 3.01 -17.62
N ASN A 158 0.19 1.75 -17.38
CA ASN A 158 -0.16 1.04 -16.14
C ASN A 158 1.10 0.49 -15.46
N ALA A 159 1.05 0.44 -14.12
CA ALA A 159 2.05 -0.26 -13.34
C ALA A 159 1.70 -1.75 -13.24
N GLU A 160 2.62 -2.63 -13.60
CA GLU A 160 2.46 -4.08 -13.49
C GLU A 160 3.49 -4.62 -12.49
N VAL A 161 3.01 -5.01 -11.32
CA VAL A 161 3.79 -5.64 -10.24
C VAL A 161 2.91 -6.66 -9.53
N GLY A 162 3.53 -7.68 -8.95
CA GLY A 162 2.86 -8.75 -8.22
C GLY A 162 3.37 -10.13 -8.58
N TYR A 163 2.59 -11.15 -8.24
CA TYR A 163 2.94 -12.54 -8.52
C TYR A 163 3.10 -12.78 -10.03
N GLY A 164 4.15 -13.52 -10.39
CA GLY A 164 4.42 -13.88 -11.78
C GLY A 164 4.93 -12.74 -12.67
N THR A 165 4.99 -11.50 -12.19
CA THR A 165 5.54 -10.38 -12.95
C THR A 165 7.06 -10.40 -12.91
N SER A 166 7.72 -10.38 -14.07
CA SER A 166 9.18 -10.29 -14.15
C SER A 166 9.69 -8.90 -13.73
N GLU A 167 10.93 -8.83 -13.29
CA GLU A 167 11.57 -7.56 -12.95
C GLU A 167 11.64 -6.61 -14.15
N ASP A 168 11.93 -7.13 -15.34
CA ASP A 168 11.96 -6.35 -16.57
C ASP A 168 10.59 -5.77 -16.92
N THR A 169 9.51 -6.55 -16.77
CA THR A 169 8.14 -6.07 -16.97
C THR A 169 7.79 -5.00 -15.96
N ALA A 170 8.10 -5.22 -14.68
CA ALA A 170 7.82 -4.25 -13.63
C ALA A 170 8.54 -2.92 -13.87
N LYS A 171 9.82 -2.95 -14.24
CA LYS A 171 10.61 -1.75 -14.59
C LYS A 171 10.07 -1.06 -15.84
N ALA A 172 9.82 -1.82 -16.92
CA ALA A 172 9.34 -1.24 -18.18
C ALA A 172 7.96 -0.58 -18.00
N THR A 173 7.06 -1.17 -17.22
CA THR A 173 5.74 -0.60 -16.95
C THR A 173 5.82 0.60 -16.01
N ARG A 174 6.70 0.60 -15.00
CA ARG A 174 7.02 1.77 -14.19
C ARG A 174 7.48 2.95 -15.06
N ASP A 175 8.47 2.72 -15.90
CA ASP A 175 9.02 3.75 -16.79
C ASP A 175 7.98 4.24 -17.80
N GLY A 176 7.06 3.37 -18.20
CA GLY A 176 5.89 3.70 -19.00
C GLY A 176 5.00 4.78 -18.36
N LEU A 177 4.92 4.85 -17.03
CA LEU A 177 4.11 5.86 -16.33
C LEU A 177 4.58 7.29 -16.59
N LEU A 178 5.87 7.50 -16.90
CA LEU A 178 6.41 8.80 -17.27
C LEU A 178 5.87 9.31 -18.62
N LYS A 179 5.23 8.44 -19.42
CA LYS A 179 4.52 8.85 -20.66
C LYS A 179 3.16 9.49 -20.41
N THR A 180 2.71 9.53 -19.16
CA THR A 180 1.55 10.34 -18.76
C THR A 180 1.82 11.80 -19.12
N PRO A 181 0.88 12.53 -19.77
CA PRO A 181 1.13 13.89 -20.22
C PRO A 181 1.69 14.80 -19.13
N GLY A 182 2.85 15.39 -19.38
CA GLY A 182 3.56 16.29 -18.47
C GLY A 182 4.42 15.60 -17.41
N PHE A 183 4.35 14.28 -17.23
CA PHE A 183 5.11 13.59 -16.19
C PHE A 183 6.61 13.48 -16.47
N ASP A 184 7.03 13.69 -17.69
CA ASP A 184 8.41 13.91 -18.08
C ASP A 184 9.04 15.15 -17.41
N ALA A 185 8.20 16.12 -17.00
CA ALA A 185 8.63 17.31 -16.25
C ALA A 185 8.61 17.12 -14.71
N LEU A 186 8.05 16.02 -14.18
CA LEU A 186 8.06 15.74 -12.75
C LEU A 186 9.48 15.54 -12.22
N LYS A 187 9.82 16.27 -11.16
CA LYS A 187 11.11 16.12 -10.48
C LYS A 187 11.36 14.66 -10.06
N ALA A 188 10.40 14.01 -9.46
CA ALA A 188 10.49 12.61 -9.07
C ALA A 188 10.82 11.68 -10.26
N GLY A 189 10.27 11.96 -11.46
CA GLY A 189 10.58 11.20 -12.65
C GLY A 189 12.01 11.44 -13.17
N GLN A 190 12.44 12.70 -13.16
CA GLN A 190 13.79 13.09 -13.60
C GLN A 190 14.88 12.57 -12.66
N ASP A 191 14.63 12.56 -11.37
CA ASP A 191 15.57 12.10 -10.34
C ASP A 191 15.53 10.57 -10.14
N GLY A 192 14.66 9.83 -10.84
CA GLY A 192 14.51 8.39 -10.69
C GLY A 192 13.71 7.95 -9.44
N HIS A 193 12.94 8.86 -8.85
CA HIS A 193 12.14 8.63 -7.64
C HIS A 193 10.66 8.31 -7.93
N LEU A 194 10.40 7.69 -9.09
CA LEU A 194 9.11 7.11 -9.41
C LEU A 194 9.21 5.59 -9.18
N TYR A 195 8.42 5.10 -8.23
CA TYR A 195 8.45 3.72 -7.77
C TYR A 195 7.10 3.06 -7.94
N THR A 196 7.08 1.73 -8.01
CA THR A 196 5.84 0.97 -8.01
C THR A 196 5.79 -0.03 -6.88
N ILE A 197 4.59 -0.24 -6.33
CA ILE A 197 4.31 -1.20 -5.28
C ILE A 197 3.05 -2.00 -5.59
N TRP A 198 3.03 -3.26 -5.21
CA TRP A 198 1.89 -4.13 -5.42
C TRP A 198 0.65 -3.63 -4.66
N HIS A 199 -0.41 -3.35 -5.41
CA HIS A 199 -1.64 -2.75 -4.89
C HIS A 199 -2.30 -3.54 -3.75
N PRO A 200 -2.40 -4.90 -3.79
CA PRO A 200 -3.03 -5.68 -2.73
C PRO A 200 -2.37 -5.63 -1.35
N PHE A 201 -1.21 -5.04 -1.17
CA PHE A 201 -0.65 -4.86 0.17
C PHE A 201 -1.62 -4.15 1.13
N TYR A 202 -2.49 -3.27 0.64
CA TYR A 202 -3.44 -2.55 1.48
C TYR A 202 -4.68 -3.36 1.89
N THR A 203 -4.85 -4.57 1.41
CA THR A 203 -6.01 -5.43 1.72
C THR A 203 -5.64 -6.73 2.43
N SER A 204 -4.42 -6.81 2.91
CA SER A 204 -3.84 -8.03 3.51
C SER A 204 -2.94 -7.68 4.70
N PRO A 205 -2.61 -8.65 5.55
CA PRO A 205 -1.64 -8.46 6.61
C PRO A 205 -0.23 -8.16 6.09
N TRP A 206 0.02 -8.30 4.79
CA TRP A 206 1.32 -8.01 4.16
C TRP A 206 1.60 -6.50 4.01
N ASN A 207 0.72 -5.64 4.51
CA ASN A 207 0.92 -4.19 4.50
C ASN A 207 2.18 -3.74 5.26
N ILE A 208 2.72 -4.58 6.15
CA ILE A 208 4.00 -4.33 6.83
C ILE A 208 5.14 -4.12 5.82
N PHE A 209 5.13 -4.82 4.67
CA PHE A 209 6.16 -4.65 3.64
C PHE A 209 6.05 -3.30 2.90
N ALA A 210 4.88 -2.66 2.89
CA ALA A 210 4.75 -1.28 2.46
C ALA A 210 5.32 -0.31 3.51
N ILE A 211 5.16 -0.61 4.81
CA ILE A 211 5.76 0.15 5.92
C ILE A 211 7.29 0.11 5.83
N GLU A 212 7.87 -1.01 5.45
CA GLU A 212 9.32 -1.17 5.27
C GLU A 212 9.82 -0.47 3.99
N GLN A 213 9.05 -0.56 2.90
CA GLN A 213 9.49 -0.10 1.59
C GLN A 213 9.38 1.42 1.41
N PHE A 214 8.34 2.06 1.93
CA PHE A 214 8.12 3.49 1.77
C PHE A 214 9.28 4.34 2.32
N PRO A 215 9.75 4.12 3.57
CA PRO A 215 10.87 4.88 4.08
C PRO A 215 12.18 4.58 3.33
N LYS A 216 12.35 3.39 2.77
CA LYS A 216 13.52 3.06 1.94
C LYS A 216 13.59 3.93 0.67
N TRP A 217 12.45 4.31 0.12
CA TRP A 217 12.37 5.25 -1.01
C TRP A 217 12.50 6.73 -0.60
N MET A 218 12.07 7.06 0.61
CA MET A 218 12.07 8.45 1.11
C MET A 218 13.36 8.81 1.86
N HIS A 219 13.94 7.86 2.57
CA HIS A 219 15.10 8.02 3.43
C HIS A 219 16.08 6.83 3.24
N PRO A 220 16.66 6.67 2.04
CA PRO A 220 17.44 5.48 1.69
C PRO A 220 18.67 5.27 2.60
N ASP A 221 19.30 6.34 3.07
CA ASP A 221 20.49 6.25 3.93
C ASP A 221 20.16 5.68 5.31
N GLU A 222 19.02 6.06 5.88
CA GLU A 222 18.51 5.59 7.16
C GLU A 222 18.00 4.15 7.09
N MET A 223 17.58 3.71 5.90
CA MET A 223 16.94 2.41 5.67
C MET A 223 17.84 1.42 4.90
N LYS A 224 19.14 1.68 4.83
CA LYS A 224 20.09 0.84 4.06
C LYS A 224 20.15 -0.62 4.51
N ASP A 225 19.92 -0.87 5.80
CA ASP A 225 20.00 -2.19 6.42
C ASP A 225 18.66 -2.97 6.39
N ILE A 226 17.64 -2.44 5.71
CA ILE A 226 16.35 -3.10 5.49
C ILE A 226 16.24 -3.52 4.02
N ASP A 227 15.84 -4.76 3.80
CA ASP A 227 15.52 -5.30 2.46
C ASP A 227 14.11 -5.90 2.44
N PRO A 228 13.09 -5.08 2.12
CA PRO A 228 11.69 -5.52 2.10
C PRO A 228 11.42 -6.67 1.12
N THR A 229 12.24 -6.81 0.07
CA THR A 229 12.13 -7.93 -0.86
C THR A 229 12.63 -9.22 -0.22
N ALA A 230 13.78 -9.19 0.47
CA ALA A 230 14.28 -10.35 1.19
C ALA A 230 13.35 -10.73 2.35
N ASP A 231 12.83 -9.74 3.09
CA ASP A 231 11.92 -9.95 4.20
C ASP A 231 10.59 -10.56 3.71
N PHE A 232 10.05 -10.11 2.56
CA PHE A 232 8.84 -10.69 1.99
C PHE A 232 9.07 -12.10 1.42
N LYS A 233 10.25 -12.40 0.86
CA LYS A 233 10.64 -13.77 0.47
C LYS A 233 10.67 -14.68 1.68
N LYS A 234 11.33 -14.25 2.76
CA LYS A 234 11.40 -15.00 4.01
C LYS A 234 10.01 -15.22 4.60
N PHE A 235 9.14 -14.23 4.54
CA PHE A 235 7.75 -14.37 4.98
C PHE A 235 7.00 -15.45 4.21
N HIS A 236 7.23 -15.58 2.90
CA HIS A 236 6.65 -16.68 2.11
C HIS A 236 7.16 -18.04 2.58
N GLU A 237 8.47 -18.15 2.84
CA GLU A 237 9.07 -19.40 3.30
C GLU A 237 8.56 -19.83 4.68
N ASP A 238 8.40 -18.88 5.60
CA ASP A 238 8.07 -19.17 6.98
C ASP A 238 6.56 -19.28 7.25
N TRP A 239 5.72 -18.59 6.47
CA TRP A 239 4.31 -18.39 6.81
C TRP A 239 3.31 -18.82 5.74
N LEU A 240 3.71 -18.92 4.48
CA LEU A 240 2.77 -19.18 3.39
C LEU A 240 2.97 -20.58 2.78
N PRO A 241 1.87 -21.23 2.33
CA PRO A 241 1.95 -22.55 1.74
C PRO A 241 2.44 -22.57 0.28
N TYR A 242 2.88 -21.42 -0.23
CA TYR A 242 3.35 -21.25 -1.62
C TYR A 242 4.60 -20.35 -1.67
N SER A 243 5.44 -20.60 -2.67
CA SER A 243 6.71 -19.91 -2.83
C SER A 243 6.53 -18.47 -3.31
N TYR A 244 7.44 -17.60 -2.92
CA TYR A 244 7.57 -16.27 -3.50
C TYR A 244 7.86 -16.36 -5.00
N SER A 245 7.12 -15.61 -5.80
CA SER A 245 7.37 -15.50 -7.24
C SER A 245 6.87 -14.15 -7.75
N GLY A 246 7.70 -13.44 -8.47
CA GLY A 246 7.34 -12.15 -9.08
C GLY A 246 8.06 -10.95 -8.48
N THR A 247 7.61 -9.76 -8.87
CA THR A 247 8.18 -8.46 -8.47
C THR A 247 7.10 -7.62 -7.84
N PHE A 248 7.28 -7.25 -6.57
CA PHE A 248 6.28 -6.54 -5.78
C PHE A 248 6.63 -5.08 -5.55
N PHE A 249 7.89 -4.72 -5.74
CA PHE A 249 8.45 -3.39 -5.63
C PHE A 249 9.38 -3.12 -6.80
N THR A 250 9.41 -1.87 -7.28
CA THR A 250 10.48 -1.41 -8.18
C THR A 250 11.30 -0.33 -7.51
N SER A 251 12.55 -0.29 -7.86
CA SER A 251 13.50 0.77 -7.48
C SER A 251 14.04 1.48 -8.72
#